data_924f024afe8aaec5ff54ed72ca4162f1
#
_entry.id   924f024afe8aaec5ff54ed72ca4162f1
#
_cell.length_a   1.000
_cell.length_b   1.000
_cell.length_c   1.000
_cell.angle_alpha   90.00
_cell.angle_beta   90.00
_cell.angle_gamma   90.00
#
_symmetry.space_group_name_H-M   'P 1'
#
loop_
_entity.id
_entity.type
_entity.pdbx_description
1 polymer ?
#
loop_
_entity_poly.entity_id
_entity_poly.type
_entity_poly.pdbx_seq_one_letter_code
_entity_poly.pdbx_strand_id
1 'polypeptide(L)'
;KIVEKMLDEIETIASNKSYEFVNASINEKISGDKINVTIKILDDQPNIYISKINIYGNNITIEDVIRNELIIDEGDPFNNILFQKSINNIKSTNIFKNVESKILDTDDNSLKIIDITVEEKPTGQISAGAGIGTSGASTSFGIQENNFLGKGIKLDSNLSLSEETIRGLFAYTKPNYKNSERDLILSVESQETDRLTNFGYKTSNTGFLIGTKFEHLEDFYIRPNFALSYETLDTASSASSLLKKQEGDYLDATASYSLQLDKRNRIYQPSDGFVSTFYQSIPLNIE
;
A
#
# COMPACT_ATOMS: atom_id res chain seq x y z
N LYS A 1 32.38 17.60 -7.42
CA LYS A 1 31.05 17.30 -8.09
C LYS A 1 30.99 15.94 -8.76
N ILE A 2 31.91 15.59 -9.71
CA ILE A 2 31.88 14.27 -10.38
C ILE A 2 32.23 13.15 -9.40
N VAL A 3 33.25 13.38 -8.60
CA VAL A 3 33.77 12.44 -7.60
C VAL A 3 32.74 12.20 -6.47
N GLU A 4 32.12 13.25 -5.96
CA GLU A 4 31.01 13.16 -4.99
C GLU A 4 29.86 12.31 -5.54
N LYS A 5 29.45 12.59 -6.79
CA LYS A 5 28.39 11.83 -7.45
C LYS A 5 28.76 10.36 -7.63
N MET A 6 30.02 10.04 -7.90
CA MET A 6 30.49 8.65 -7.96
C MET A 6 30.43 7.95 -6.61
N LEU A 7 30.74 8.64 -5.51
CA LEU A 7 30.61 8.07 -4.15
C LEU A 7 29.15 7.79 -3.82
N ASP A 8 28.25 8.74 -4.06
CA ASP A 8 26.80 8.58 -3.86
C ASP A 8 26.24 7.41 -4.68
N GLU A 9 26.70 7.25 -5.94
CA GLU A 9 26.29 6.11 -6.79
C GLU A 9 26.82 4.77 -6.26
N ILE A 10 28.05 4.72 -5.71
CA ILE A 10 28.63 3.51 -5.12
C ILE A 10 27.84 3.12 -3.87
N GLU A 11 27.52 4.06 -2.99
CA GLU A 11 26.69 3.82 -1.81
C GLU A 11 25.30 3.31 -2.19
N THR A 12 24.69 3.90 -3.22
CA THR A 12 23.39 3.47 -3.74
C THR A 12 23.45 2.05 -4.32
N ILE A 13 24.48 1.72 -5.11
CA ILE A 13 24.66 0.38 -5.69
C ILE A 13 24.94 -0.66 -4.59
N ALA A 14 25.75 -0.31 -3.59
CA ALA A 14 26.07 -1.18 -2.48
C ALA A 14 24.79 -1.53 -1.67
N SER A 15 23.98 -0.53 -1.34
CA SER A 15 22.72 -0.70 -0.65
C SER A 15 21.72 -1.55 -1.45
N ASN A 16 21.62 -1.33 -2.76
CA ASN A 16 20.75 -2.14 -3.64
C ASN A 16 21.19 -3.61 -3.75
N LYS A 17 22.41 -3.93 -3.34
CA LYS A 17 22.95 -5.28 -3.29
C LYS A 17 23.06 -5.85 -1.87
N SER A 18 22.36 -5.25 -0.92
CA SER A 18 22.35 -5.65 0.51
C SER A 18 23.71 -5.54 1.21
N TYR A 19 24.61 -4.70 0.71
CA TYR A 19 25.81 -4.29 1.44
C TYR A 19 25.45 -3.08 2.30
N GLU A 20 25.14 -3.30 3.55
CA GLU A 20 24.58 -2.26 4.44
C GLU A 20 25.63 -1.24 4.92
N PHE A 21 26.92 -1.59 4.92
CA PHE A 21 27.99 -0.79 5.54
C PHE A 21 29.19 -0.60 4.63
N VAL A 22 28.95 -0.06 3.43
CA VAL A 22 30.03 0.22 2.49
C VAL A 22 30.55 1.64 2.68
N ASN A 23 31.82 1.75 3.03
CA ASN A 23 32.54 3.03 3.07
C ASN A 23 33.39 3.15 1.80
N ALA A 24 33.07 4.12 0.96
CA ALA A 24 33.83 4.42 -0.25
C ALA A 24 34.71 5.66 -0.04
N SER A 25 36.02 5.52 -0.17
CA SER A 25 36.95 6.63 -0.09
C SER A 25 37.71 6.79 -1.40
N ILE A 26 38.01 8.04 -1.75
CA ILE A 26 38.76 8.40 -2.97
C ILE A 26 40.06 8.99 -2.59
N ASN A 27 41.12 8.49 -3.23
CA ASN A 27 42.47 9.04 -3.14
C ASN A 27 42.90 9.49 -4.52
N GLU A 28 43.21 10.79 -4.66
CA GLU A 28 43.67 11.40 -5.90
C GLU A 28 45.18 11.61 -5.86
N LYS A 29 45.90 11.13 -6.88
CA LYS A 29 47.34 11.35 -7.04
C LYS A 29 47.62 11.97 -8.39
N ILE A 30 48.15 13.18 -8.39
CA ILE A 30 48.56 13.90 -9.61
C ILE A 30 49.91 13.37 -10.05
N SER A 31 49.99 12.95 -11.33
CA SER A 31 51.23 12.50 -11.97
C SER A 31 51.35 13.15 -13.35
N GLY A 32 52.08 14.26 -13.44
CA GLY A 32 52.16 15.09 -14.65
C GLY A 32 50.78 15.67 -15.00
N ASP A 33 50.34 15.49 -16.25
CA ASP A 33 49.06 15.96 -16.76
C ASP A 33 47.90 14.99 -16.48
N LYS A 34 48.12 13.94 -15.69
CA LYS A 34 47.09 12.92 -15.34
C LYS A 34 46.81 12.92 -13.85
N ILE A 35 45.54 12.76 -13.53
CA ILE A 35 45.08 12.50 -12.17
C ILE A 35 44.74 11.01 -12.07
N ASN A 36 45.45 10.29 -11.24
CA ASN A 36 45.14 8.91 -10.90
C ASN A 36 44.16 8.92 -9.73
N VAL A 37 42.96 8.38 -9.94
CA VAL A 37 41.92 8.27 -8.95
C VAL A 37 41.86 6.81 -8.48
N THR A 38 42.08 6.60 -7.19
CA THR A 38 41.94 5.29 -6.56
C THR A 38 40.69 5.31 -5.67
N ILE A 39 39.71 4.48 -5.99
CA ILE A 39 38.53 4.31 -5.18
C ILE A 39 38.77 3.09 -4.29
N LYS A 40 38.71 3.28 -3.01
CA LYS A 40 38.80 2.20 -2.01
C LYS A 40 37.42 1.99 -1.41
N ILE A 41 36.90 0.80 -1.61
CA ILE A 41 35.59 0.36 -1.08
C ILE A 41 35.90 -0.62 0.05
N LEU A 42 35.42 -0.33 1.24
CA LEU A 42 35.55 -1.17 2.42
C LEU A 42 34.13 -1.54 2.90
N ASP A 43 33.95 -2.80 3.19
CA ASP A 43 32.80 -3.27 3.96
C ASP A 43 33.21 -3.20 5.45
N ASP A 44 32.82 -2.12 6.11
CA ASP A 44 33.20 -1.85 7.49
C ASP A 44 32.06 -2.27 8.43
N GLN A 45 32.43 -2.65 9.66
CA GLN A 45 31.44 -2.88 10.71
C GLN A 45 30.75 -1.55 11.05
N PRO A 46 29.43 -1.56 11.34
CA PRO A 46 28.73 -0.34 11.71
C PRO A 46 29.35 0.27 12.96
N ASN A 47 29.77 1.51 12.86
CA ASN A 47 30.34 2.26 14.00
C ASN A 47 29.31 3.12 14.71
N ILE A 48 28.09 3.24 14.16
CA ILE A 48 27.04 4.12 14.64
C ILE A 48 25.75 3.33 14.76
N TYR A 49 25.10 3.41 15.92
CA TYR A 49 23.85 2.71 16.21
C TYR A 49 22.75 3.69 16.59
N ILE A 50 21.50 3.29 16.42
CA ILE A 50 20.33 4.05 16.83
C ILE A 50 20.09 3.81 18.31
N SER A 51 20.29 4.85 19.12
CA SER A 51 20.02 4.78 20.55
C SER A 51 18.54 4.88 20.88
N LYS A 52 17.82 5.76 20.15
CA LYS A 52 16.42 6.04 20.41
C LYS A 52 15.74 6.66 19.19
N ILE A 53 14.46 6.34 19.02
CA ILE A 53 13.57 6.97 18.03
C ILE A 53 12.43 7.63 18.78
N ASN A 54 12.39 8.97 18.76
CA ASN A 54 11.31 9.75 19.35
C ASN A 54 10.31 10.17 18.26
N ILE A 55 9.03 10.10 18.59
CA ILE A 55 7.93 10.49 17.69
C ILE A 55 7.14 11.61 18.38
N TYR A 56 6.89 12.69 17.62
CA TYR A 56 6.20 13.89 18.11
C TYR A 56 5.09 14.31 17.14
N GLY A 57 4.05 14.94 17.66
CA GLY A 57 2.97 15.54 16.87
C GLY A 57 1.82 14.60 16.51
N ASN A 58 1.89 13.34 16.92
CA ASN A 58 0.85 12.33 16.73
C ASN A 58 -0.21 12.41 17.87
N ASN A 59 -1.08 13.41 17.79
CA ASN A 59 -2.09 13.64 18.83
C ASN A 59 -3.30 12.70 18.74
N ILE A 60 -3.66 12.27 17.53
CA ILE A 60 -4.77 11.36 17.23
C ILE A 60 -4.24 9.96 16.89
N THR A 61 -3.20 9.92 16.06
CA THR A 61 -2.60 8.65 15.57
C THR A 61 -1.77 8.01 16.68
N ILE A 62 -2.04 6.75 16.97
CA ILE A 62 -1.24 5.99 17.93
C ILE A 62 0.18 5.79 17.38
N GLU A 63 1.17 5.80 18.28
CA GLU A 63 2.58 5.72 17.92
C GLU A 63 2.93 4.49 17.08
N ASP A 64 2.31 3.34 17.37
CA ASP A 64 2.51 2.08 16.65
C ASP A 64 2.25 2.21 15.14
N VAL A 65 1.33 3.08 14.71
CA VAL A 65 1.06 3.31 13.28
C VAL A 65 2.28 3.90 12.57
N ILE A 66 3.03 4.76 13.26
CA ILE A 66 4.23 5.38 12.72
C ILE A 66 5.40 4.41 12.81
N ARG A 67 5.55 3.72 13.95
CA ARG A 67 6.62 2.74 14.15
C ARG A 67 6.54 1.57 13.16
N ASN A 68 5.36 1.13 12.81
CA ASN A 68 5.13 0.06 11.82
C ASN A 68 5.59 0.41 10.38
N GLU A 69 5.82 1.68 10.10
CA GLU A 69 6.36 2.15 8.81
C GLU A 69 7.89 2.29 8.82
N LEU A 70 8.51 2.13 10.00
CA LEU A 70 9.97 2.18 10.14
C LEU A 70 10.57 0.83 9.72
N ILE A 71 11.64 0.89 8.93
CA ILE A 71 12.47 -0.26 8.56
C ILE A 71 13.63 -0.43 9.56
N ILE A 72 13.94 0.65 10.29
CA ILE A 72 14.99 0.72 11.29
C ILE A 72 14.37 0.73 12.69
N ASP A 73 15.07 0.14 13.66
CA ASP A 73 14.64 0.12 15.06
C ASP A 73 15.74 0.60 16.03
N GLU A 74 15.37 0.77 17.27
CA GLU A 74 16.31 1.12 18.35
C GLU A 74 17.27 -0.06 18.59
N GLY A 75 18.57 0.23 18.57
CA GLY A 75 19.64 -0.77 18.65
C GLY A 75 20.19 -1.20 17.29
N ASP A 76 19.53 -0.87 16.19
CA ASP A 76 20.02 -1.18 14.86
C ASP A 76 21.21 -0.31 14.46
N PRO A 77 22.10 -0.79 13.59
CA PRO A 77 23.09 0.03 12.93
C PRO A 77 22.41 1.14 12.12
N PHE A 78 22.91 2.36 12.25
CA PHE A 78 22.35 3.48 11.50
C PHE A 78 22.68 3.38 10.02
N ASN A 79 21.66 3.27 9.17
CA ASN A 79 21.74 3.30 7.72
C ASN A 79 20.87 4.42 7.17
N ASN A 80 21.47 5.40 6.49
CA ASN A 80 20.75 6.56 5.98
C ASN A 80 19.70 6.20 4.90
N ILE A 81 19.94 5.15 4.10
CA ILE A 81 19.02 4.73 3.04
C ILE A 81 17.76 4.10 3.66
N LEU A 82 17.93 3.19 4.62
CA LEU A 82 16.82 2.58 5.35
C LEU A 82 16.04 3.62 6.15
N PHE A 83 16.75 4.60 6.73
CA PHE A 83 16.13 5.75 7.38
C PHE A 83 15.26 6.56 6.41
N GLN A 84 15.77 6.92 5.22
CA GLN A 84 15.00 7.66 4.22
C GLN A 84 13.83 6.84 3.68
N LYS A 85 14.00 5.53 3.48
CA LYS A 85 12.89 4.62 3.13
C LYS A 85 11.80 4.66 4.21
N SER A 86 12.16 4.59 5.50
CA SER A 86 11.24 4.68 6.63
C SER A 86 10.44 5.99 6.60
N ILE A 87 11.10 7.13 6.42
CA ILE A 87 10.42 8.42 6.32
C ILE A 87 9.47 8.48 5.11
N ASN A 88 9.87 7.90 3.98
CA ASN A 88 9.00 7.81 2.80
C ASN A 88 7.79 6.89 3.02
N ASN A 89 7.95 5.79 3.76
CA ASN A 89 6.84 4.92 4.14
C ASN A 89 5.83 5.69 5.00
N ILE A 90 6.27 6.41 6.03
CA ILE A 90 5.38 7.25 6.85
C ILE A 90 4.61 8.26 5.98
N LYS A 91 5.30 8.94 5.04
CA LYS A 91 4.64 9.87 4.10
C LYS A 91 3.61 9.16 3.20
N SER A 92 3.89 7.91 2.79
CA SER A 92 3.03 7.14 1.90
C SER A 92 1.71 6.69 2.54
N THR A 93 1.63 6.66 3.87
CA THR A 93 0.38 6.37 4.60
C THR A 93 -0.73 7.37 4.29
N ASN A 94 -0.35 8.57 3.85
CA ASN A 94 -1.24 9.69 3.56
C ASN A 94 -2.07 10.17 4.79
N ILE A 95 -1.58 9.90 5.99
CA ILE A 95 -2.19 10.32 7.27
C ILE A 95 -1.69 11.71 7.67
N PHE A 96 -0.44 12.02 7.31
CA PHE A 96 0.24 13.24 7.72
C PHE A 96 0.30 14.28 6.61
N LYS A 97 0.19 15.55 6.98
CA LYS A 97 0.40 16.70 6.09
C LYS A 97 1.88 16.95 5.88
N ASN A 98 2.66 16.83 6.96
CA ASN A 98 4.11 16.98 6.96
C ASN A 98 4.76 15.91 7.82
N VAL A 99 5.95 15.46 7.42
CA VAL A 99 6.80 14.54 8.18
C VAL A 99 8.22 15.08 8.09
N GLU A 100 8.73 15.55 9.22
CA GLU A 100 10.10 16.05 9.39
C GLU A 100 10.89 15.08 10.26
N SER A 101 12.17 14.97 10.00
CA SER A 101 13.06 14.15 10.79
C SER A 101 14.38 14.86 11.07
N LYS A 102 14.94 14.62 12.24
CA LYS A 102 16.25 15.13 12.66
C LYS A 102 17.06 14.00 13.27
N ILE A 103 18.33 13.96 12.93
CA ILE A 103 19.29 13.05 13.52
C ILE A 103 20.13 13.89 14.50
N LEU A 104 20.17 13.45 15.75
CA LEU A 104 20.87 14.11 16.82
C LEU A 104 22.06 13.25 17.25
N ASP A 105 23.22 13.88 17.38
CA ASP A 105 24.39 13.24 17.97
C ASP A 105 24.23 13.19 19.49
N THR A 106 24.76 12.15 20.11
CA THR A 106 24.81 12.00 21.56
C THR A 106 26.25 12.29 22.07
N ASP A 107 26.44 12.28 23.38
CA ASP A 107 27.80 12.39 24.00
C ASP A 107 28.68 11.21 23.56
N ASP A 108 28.11 10.08 23.19
CA ASP A 108 28.79 8.94 22.60
C ASP A 108 28.66 9.00 21.05
N ASN A 109 29.78 9.25 20.38
CA ASN A 109 29.86 9.36 18.93
C ASN A 109 29.41 8.10 18.18
N SER A 110 29.28 6.96 18.87
CA SER A 110 28.77 5.71 18.32
C SER A 110 27.24 5.60 18.35
N LEU A 111 26.53 6.56 18.95
CA LEU A 111 25.09 6.53 19.14
C LEU A 111 24.41 7.75 18.50
N LYS A 112 23.27 7.53 17.88
CA LYS A 112 22.41 8.61 17.35
C LYS A 112 21.00 8.48 17.87
N ILE A 113 20.35 9.64 18.04
CA ILE A 113 18.92 9.75 18.34
C ILE A 113 18.23 10.25 17.09
N ILE A 114 17.09 9.64 16.76
CA ILE A 114 16.25 10.05 15.63
C ILE A 114 14.98 10.68 16.20
N ASP A 115 14.74 11.94 15.87
CA ASP A 115 13.50 12.63 16.16
C ASP A 115 12.66 12.72 14.90
N ILE A 116 11.44 12.17 14.94
CA ILE A 116 10.45 12.23 13.87
C ILE A 116 9.30 13.10 14.34
N THR A 117 9.02 14.19 13.63
CA THR A 117 7.91 15.09 13.93
C THR A 117 6.89 15.02 12.82
N VAL A 118 5.65 14.71 13.17
CA VAL A 118 4.55 14.61 12.22
C VAL A 118 3.52 15.72 12.43
N GLU A 119 2.93 16.21 11.36
CA GLU A 119 1.77 17.10 11.37
C GLU A 119 0.58 16.33 10.81
N GLU A 120 -0.41 16.02 11.65
CA GLU A 120 -1.60 15.28 11.26
C GLU A 120 -2.51 16.13 10.35
N LYS A 121 -3.27 15.49 9.48
CA LYS A 121 -4.30 16.11 8.65
C LYS A 121 -5.60 15.31 8.76
N PRO A 122 -6.75 15.91 8.40
CA PRO A 122 -7.98 15.16 8.22
C PRO A 122 -7.77 14.02 7.23
N THR A 123 -8.10 12.79 7.61
CA THR A 123 -7.92 11.56 6.81
C THR A 123 -9.21 11.06 6.21
N GLY A 124 -10.35 11.58 6.70
CA GLY A 124 -11.68 11.31 6.17
C GLY A 124 -11.99 12.13 4.92
N GLN A 125 -12.56 11.50 3.91
CA GLN A 125 -13.03 12.12 2.68
C GLN A 125 -14.44 11.65 2.37
N ILE A 126 -15.32 12.61 2.02
CA ILE A 126 -16.67 12.34 1.51
C ILE A 126 -16.70 12.77 0.05
N SER A 127 -17.22 11.90 -0.80
CA SER A 127 -17.42 12.18 -2.23
C SER A 127 -18.88 11.98 -2.62
N ALA A 128 -19.38 12.82 -3.52
CA ALA A 128 -20.68 12.65 -4.15
C ALA A 128 -20.54 12.95 -5.65
N GLY A 129 -21.20 12.15 -6.46
CA GLY A 129 -21.18 12.29 -7.91
C GLY A 129 -22.57 12.06 -8.49
N ALA A 130 -22.85 12.71 -9.62
CA ALA A 130 -24.03 12.45 -10.42
C ALA A 130 -23.65 12.49 -11.89
N GLY A 131 -24.27 11.63 -12.71
CA GLY A 131 -24.02 11.55 -14.13
C GLY A 131 -25.25 11.12 -14.91
N ILE A 132 -25.24 11.36 -16.21
CA ILE A 132 -26.27 10.88 -17.17
C ILE A 132 -25.53 10.16 -18.30
N GLY A 133 -25.94 8.94 -18.58
CA GLY A 133 -25.39 8.10 -19.64
C GLY A 133 -26.46 7.42 -20.46
N THR A 134 -26.05 6.51 -21.34
CA THR A 134 -26.96 5.71 -22.18
C THR A 134 -27.85 4.77 -21.36
N SER A 135 -27.45 4.46 -20.12
CA SER A 135 -28.20 3.61 -19.17
C SER A 135 -28.97 4.43 -18.13
N GLY A 136 -29.29 5.71 -18.44
CA GLY A 136 -30.04 6.60 -17.56
C GLY A 136 -29.17 7.44 -16.61
N ALA A 137 -29.81 8.01 -15.60
CA ALA A 137 -29.14 8.81 -14.55
C ALA A 137 -28.47 7.90 -13.50
N SER A 138 -27.34 8.35 -13.00
CA SER A 138 -26.64 7.67 -11.90
C SER A 138 -26.18 8.66 -10.85
N THR A 139 -26.15 8.21 -9.60
CA THR A 139 -25.63 8.95 -8.44
C THR A 139 -24.73 8.06 -7.63
N SER A 140 -23.66 8.61 -7.11
CA SER A 140 -22.75 7.87 -6.21
C SER A 140 -22.39 8.69 -4.98
N PHE A 141 -22.23 8.00 -3.85
CA PHE A 141 -21.76 8.54 -2.58
C PHE A 141 -20.62 7.67 -2.06
N GLY A 142 -19.55 8.30 -1.65
CA GLY A 142 -18.40 7.59 -1.10
C GLY A 142 -17.94 8.22 0.21
N ILE A 143 -17.49 7.38 1.13
CA ILE A 143 -16.82 7.76 2.37
C ILE A 143 -15.53 6.95 2.42
N GLN A 144 -14.42 7.63 2.57
CA GLN A 144 -13.10 7.03 2.74
C GLN A 144 -12.46 7.59 4.00
N GLU A 145 -11.87 6.72 4.81
CA GLU A 145 -11.09 7.08 5.99
C GLU A 145 -9.80 6.26 6.00
N ASN A 146 -8.66 6.94 6.15
CA ASN A 146 -7.35 6.29 6.11
C ASN A 146 -6.73 6.06 7.50
N ASN A 147 -7.34 6.59 8.56
CA ASN A 147 -6.83 6.50 9.92
C ASN A 147 -7.96 6.37 10.95
N PHE A 148 -8.87 5.44 10.74
CA PHE A 148 -10.03 5.26 11.62
C PHE A 148 -9.62 5.02 13.07
N LEU A 149 -10.11 5.86 13.97
CA LEU A 149 -9.78 5.89 15.41
C LEU A 149 -8.28 6.06 15.71
N GLY A 150 -7.52 6.69 14.81
CA GLY A 150 -6.07 6.87 14.98
C GLY A 150 -5.23 5.59 14.87
N LYS A 151 -5.83 4.49 14.38
CA LYS A 151 -5.20 3.15 14.35
C LYS A 151 -4.64 2.76 12.98
N GLY A 152 -4.55 3.71 12.02
CA GLY A 152 -4.12 3.42 10.65
C GLY A 152 -5.08 2.49 9.89
N ILE A 153 -6.28 2.25 10.42
CA ILE A 153 -7.29 1.43 9.77
C ILE A 153 -7.87 2.22 8.60
N LYS A 154 -7.93 1.58 7.43
CA LYS A 154 -8.55 2.16 6.24
C LYS A 154 -9.96 1.62 6.08
N LEU A 155 -10.92 2.53 5.96
CA LEU A 155 -12.31 2.23 5.63
C LEU A 155 -12.63 2.85 4.28
N ASP A 156 -13.31 2.10 3.43
CA ASP A 156 -13.86 2.58 2.17
C ASP A 156 -15.31 2.11 2.07
N SER A 157 -16.23 3.04 1.82
CA SER A 157 -17.63 2.75 1.61
C SER A 157 -18.12 3.51 0.40
N ASN A 158 -18.73 2.83 -0.53
CA ASN A 158 -19.29 3.41 -1.74
C ASN A 158 -20.70 2.90 -1.98
N LEU A 159 -21.63 3.81 -2.28
CA LEU A 159 -23.00 3.51 -2.69
C LEU A 159 -23.21 4.15 -4.08
N SER A 160 -23.57 3.33 -5.06
CA SER A 160 -23.93 3.78 -6.40
C SER A 160 -25.37 3.40 -6.71
N LEU A 161 -26.13 4.35 -7.22
CA LEU A 161 -27.55 4.23 -7.57
C LEU A 161 -27.72 4.63 -9.02
N SER A 162 -28.37 3.79 -9.81
CA SER A 162 -28.81 4.09 -11.15
C SER A 162 -30.26 3.63 -11.36
N GLU A 163 -30.83 3.86 -12.53
CA GLU A 163 -32.21 3.44 -12.84
C GLU A 163 -32.36 1.92 -12.74
N GLU A 164 -31.34 1.15 -13.09
CA GLU A 164 -31.38 -0.31 -13.15
C GLU A 164 -30.53 -0.97 -12.05
N THR A 165 -29.59 -0.25 -11.40
CA THR A 165 -28.62 -0.90 -10.51
C THR A 165 -28.44 -0.10 -9.21
N ILE A 166 -28.47 -0.82 -8.10
CA ILE A 166 -28.03 -0.37 -6.78
C ILE A 166 -26.82 -1.19 -6.40
N ARG A 167 -25.70 -0.53 -6.06
CA ARG A 167 -24.47 -1.20 -5.62
C ARG A 167 -23.93 -0.54 -4.37
N GLY A 168 -23.70 -1.34 -3.34
CA GLY A 168 -23.02 -0.96 -2.10
C GLY A 168 -21.72 -1.74 -1.92
N LEU A 169 -20.65 -1.05 -1.55
CA LEU A 169 -19.37 -1.62 -1.17
C LEU A 169 -18.97 -1.09 0.20
N PHE A 170 -18.48 -1.96 1.07
CA PHE A 170 -17.78 -1.60 2.29
C PHE A 170 -16.49 -2.40 2.39
N ALA A 171 -15.35 -1.73 2.56
CA ALA A 171 -14.05 -2.37 2.71
C ALA A 171 -13.36 -1.86 3.99
N TYR A 172 -12.73 -2.78 4.67
CA TYR A 172 -11.93 -2.58 5.88
C TYR A 172 -10.53 -3.14 5.63
N THR A 173 -9.50 -2.32 5.85
CA THR A 173 -8.12 -2.78 5.80
C THR A 173 -7.39 -2.37 7.08
N LYS A 174 -6.85 -3.34 7.80
CA LYS A 174 -5.95 -3.13 8.94
C LYS A 174 -4.53 -3.47 8.52
N PRO A 175 -3.67 -2.46 8.27
CA PRO A 175 -2.25 -2.69 8.02
C PRO A 175 -1.57 -3.34 9.21
N ASN A 176 -0.52 -4.10 8.94
CA ASN A 176 0.29 -4.78 9.95
C ASN A 176 -0.54 -5.49 11.05
N TYR A 177 -1.49 -6.32 10.64
CA TYR A 177 -2.41 -6.99 11.55
C TYR A 177 -1.68 -7.87 12.56
N LYS A 178 -1.83 -7.57 13.86
CA LYS A 178 -1.15 -8.25 14.97
C LYS A 178 0.38 -8.25 14.86
N ASN A 179 0.98 -7.21 14.31
CA ASN A 179 2.43 -7.08 14.10
C ASN A 179 3.03 -8.26 13.30
N SER A 180 2.29 -8.72 12.29
CA SER A 180 2.67 -9.86 11.44
C SER A 180 3.25 -9.44 10.09
N GLU A 181 3.46 -8.13 9.87
CA GLU A 181 3.85 -7.55 8.57
C GLU A 181 2.87 -7.86 7.43
N ARG A 182 1.63 -8.22 7.81
CA ARG A 182 0.55 -8.56 6.89
C ARG A 182 -0.65 -7.67 7.13
N ASP A 183 -1.25 -7.22 6.05
CA ASP A 183 -2.52 -6.51 6.12
C ASP A 183 -3.67 -7.51 6.27
N LEU A 184 -4.67 -7.18 7.05
CA LEU A 184 -5.97 -7.84 7.02
C LEU A 184 -6.92 -7.02 6.16
N ILE A 185 -7.53 -7.67 5.17
CA ILE A 185 -8.47 -7.05 4.24
C ILE A 185 -9.79 -7.77 4.33
N LEU A 186 -10.85 -7.03 4.61
CA LEU A 186 -12.23 -7.52 4.63
C LEU A 186 -13.07 -6.63 3.73
N SER A 187 -13.96 -7.19 2.91
CA SER A 187 -14.95 -6.40 2.20
C SER A 187 -16.27 -7.13 2.05
N VAL A 188 -17.33 -6.33 2.00
CA VAL A 188 -18.69 -6.76 1.69
C VAL A 188 -19.17 -5.92 0.53
N GLU A 189 -19.70 -6.56 -0.50
CA GLU A 189 -20.31 -5.92 -1.65
C GLU A 189 -21.71 -6.50 -1.86
N SER A 190 -22.67 -5.63 -2.16
CA SER A 190 -24.01 -6.04 -2.56
C SER A 190 -24.42 -5.24 -3.78
N GLN A 191 -24.90 -5.93 -4.82
CA GLN A 191 -25.36 -5.32 -6.05
C GLN A 191 -26.69 -5.95 -6.46
N GLU A 192 -27.67 -5.11 -6.72
CA GLU A 192 -28.95 -5.49 -7.33
C GLU A 192 -29.05 -4.81 -8.70
N THR A 193 -29.39 -5.56 -9.73
CA THR A 193 -29.68 -5.05 -11.08
C THR A 193 -31.05 -5.50 -11.52
N ASP A 194 -31.97 -4.55 -11.66
CA ASP A 194 -33.33 -4.80 -12.11
C ASP A 194 -33.50 -4.41 -13.58
N ARG A 195 -33.68 -5.41 -14.44
CA ARG A 195 -33.93 -5.31 -15.86
C ARG A 195 -35.17 -6.12 -16.27
N LEU A 196 -36.08 -6.34 -15.31
CA LEU A 196 -37.28 -7.12 -15.57
C LEU A 196 -38.12 -6.57 -16.72
N THR A 197 -38.28 -5.24 -16.79
CA THR A 197 -39.11 -4.58 -17.79
C THR A 197 -38.47 -4.65 -19.19
N ASN A 198 -37.17 -4.38 -19.29
CA ASN A 198 -36.49 -4.23 -20.57
C ASN A 198 -35.92 -5.53 -21.12
N PHE A 199 -35.42 -6.42 -20.22
CA PHE A 199 -34.71 -7.64 -20.62
C PHE A 199 -35.26 -8.91 -19.96
N GLY A 200 -36.24 -8.78 -19.07
CA GLY A 200 -36.93 -9.90 -18.43
C GLY A 200 -36.12 -10.60 -17.33
N TYR A 201 -35.18 -9.95 -16.68
CA TYR A 201 -34.41 -10.51 -15.57
C TYR A 201 -34.07 -9.50 -14.47
N LYS A 202 -33.88 -10.00 -13.27
CA LYS A 202 -33.33 -9.29 -12.10
C LYS A 202 -32.24 -10.14 -11.49
N THR A 203 -31.10 -9.53 -11.15
CA THR A 203 -30.00 -10.19 -10.42
C THR A 203 -29.75 -9.48 -9.11
N SER A 204 -29.48 -10.25 -8.07
CA SER A 204 -28.96 -9.76 -6.80
C SER A 204 -27.73 -10.58 -6.44
N ASN A 205 -26.63 -9.91 -6.16
CA ASN A 205 -25.37 -10.54 -5.76
C ASN A 205 -24.88 -9.90 -4.46
N THR A 206 -24.62 -10.71 -3.44
CA THR A 206 -24.00 -10.24 -2.20
C THR A 206 -22.79 -11.10 -1.91
N GLY A 207 -21.63 -10.44 -1.83
CA GLY A 207 -20.34 -11.07 -1.65
C GLY A 207 -19.61 -10.60 -0.40
N PHE A 208 -18.85 -11.50 0.19
CA PHE A 208 -17.90 -11.24 1.26
C PHE A 208 -16.51 -11.67 0.82
N LEU A 209 -15.49 -10.85 1.09
CA LEU A 209 -14.10 -11.17 0.78
C LEU A 209 -13.24 -11.02 2.05
N ILE A 210 -12.37 -11.99 2.25
CA ILE A 210 -11.26 -11.92 3.19
C ILE A 210 -9.94 -12.08 2.44
N GLY A 211 -8.97 -11.25 2.77
CA GLY A 211 -7.67 -11.29 2.13
C GLY A 211 -6.56 -10.79 3.04
N THR A 212 -5.35 -10.96 2.57
CA THR A 212 -4.15 -10.41 3.19
C THR A 212 -3.21 -9.88 2.11
N LYS A 213 -2.37 -8.92 2.47
CA LYS A 213 -1.26 -8.44 1.63
C LYS A 213 0.00 -8.45 2.46
N PHE A 214 1.11 -8.91 1.88
CA PHE A 214 2.44 -8.89 2.51
C PHE A 214 3.54 -8.81 1.46
N GLU A 215 4.66 -8.30 1.87
CA GLU A 215 5.89 -8.33 1.08
C GLU A 215 6.58 -9.68 1.30
N HIS A 216 6.85 -10.41 0.21
CA HIS A 216 7.48 -11.74 0.26
C HIS A 216 8.98 -11.67 -0.04
N LEU A 217 9.36 -10.82 -0.96
CA LEU A 217 10.73 -10.45 -1.32
C LEU A 217 10.75 -8.93 -1.48
N GLU A 218 11.92 -8.31 -1.45
CA GLU A 218 12.05 -6.86 -1.61
C GLU A 218 11.30 -6.35 -2.85
N ASP A 219 10.34 -5.43 -2.61
CA ASP A 219 9.45 -4.83 -3.62
C ASP A 219 8.49 -5.83 -4.31
N PHE A 220 8.39 -7.07 -3.81
CA PHE A 220 7.49 -8.08 -4.35
C PHE A 220 6.40 -8.45 -3.35
N TYR A 221 5.18 -8.06 -3.67
CA TYR A 221 3.99 -8.20 -2.83
C TYR A 221 3.10 -9.32 -3.31
N ILE A 222 2.58 -10.11 -2.36
CA ILE A 222 1.58 -11.16 -2.60
C ILE A 222 0.29 -10.76 -1.87
N ARG A 223 -0.84 -10.88 -2.58
CA ARG A 223 -2.16 -10.60 -2.02
C ARG A 223 -3.12 -11.74 -2.35
N PRO A 224 -3.17 -12.81 -1.55
CA PRO A 224 -4.18 -13.84 -1.65
C PRO A 224 -5.50 -13.35 -1.07
N ASN A 225 -6.62 -13.73 -1.70
CA ASN A 225 -7.97 -13.44 -1.24
C ASN A 225 -8.85 -14.67 -1.41
N PHE A 226 -9.86 -14.76 -0.57
CA PHE A 226 -10.95 -15.71 -0.68
C PHE A 226 -12.26 -14.94 -0.64
N ALA A 227 -13.16 -15.22 -1.56
CA ALA A 227 -14.46 -14.60 -1.64
C ALA A 227 -15.57 -15.64 -1.69
N LEU A 228 -16.68 -15.34 -1.02
CA LEU A 228 -17.94 -16.03 -1.13
C LEU A 228 -18.98 -15.05 -1.65
N SER A 229 -19.78 -15.43 -2.62
CA SER A 229 -20.88 -14.64 -3.13
C SER A 229 -22.14 -15.47 -3.28
N TYR A 230 -23.25 -14.86 -2.92
CA TYR A 230 -24.58 -15.41 -3.11
C TYR A 230 -25.28 -14.59 -4.20
N GLU A 231 -25.63 -15.24 -5.28
CA GLU A 231 -26.31 -14.64 -6.42
C GLU A 231 -27.69 -15.25 -6.61
N THR A 232 -28.68 -14.39 -6.82
CA THR A 232 -30.05 -14.77 -7.20
C THR A 232 -30.35 -14.21 -8.59
N LEU A 233 -30.85 -15.05 -9.48
CA LEU A 233 -31.38 -14.67 -10.77
C LEU A 233 -32.86 -14.95 -10.85
N ASP A 234 -33.67 -13.89 -10.91
CA ASP A 234 -35.12 -13.94 -11.13
C ASP A 234 -35.47 -13.62 -12.58
N THR A 235 -36.48 -14.28 -13.16
CA THR A 235 -36.91 -14.01 -14.53
C THR A 235 -38.39 -13.63 -14.63
N ALA A 236 -38.69 -12.72 -15.57
CA ALA A 236 -40.08 -12.38 -15.92
C ALA A 236 -40.69 -13.44 -16.83
N SER A 237 -42.04 -13.44 -16.94
CA SER A 237 -42.76 -14.31 -17.89
C SER A 237 -42.36 -14.07 -19.36
N SER A 238 -41.91 -12.85 -19.67
CA SER A 238 -41.40 -12.42 -20.97
C SER A 238 -39.96 -12.83 -21.26
N ALA A 239 -39.24 -13.36 -20.28
CA ALA A 239 -37.85 -13.76 -20.44
C ALA A 239 -37.67 -14.90 -21.47
N SER A 240 -36.49 -14.92 -22.10
CA SER A 240 -36.12 -15.99 -23.01
C SER A 240 -36.08 -17.36 -22.31
N SER A 241 -36.33 -18.43 -23.04
CA SER A 241 -36.28 -19.79 -22.50
C SER A 241 -34.90 -20.17 -21.97
N LEU A 242 -33.84 -19.52 -22.46
CA LEU A 242 -32.47 -19.72 -21.99
C LEU A 242 -32.29 -19.11 -20.59
N LEU A 243 -32.71 -17.85 -20.40
CA LEU A 243 -32.66 -17.16 -19.11
C LEU A 243 -33.49 -17.89 -18.04
N LYS A 244 -34.70 -18.33 -18.39
CA LYS A 244 -35.58 -19.11 -17.48
C LYS A 244 -34.93 -20.42 -16.99
N LYS A 245 -34.04 -21.03 -17.77
CA LYS A 245 -33.28 -22.22 -17.37
C LYS A 245 -32.15 -21.89 -16.36
N GLN A 246 -31.75 -20.63 -16.31
CA GLN A 246 -30.71 -20.13 -15.39
C GLN A 246 -31.27 -19.43 -14.16
N GLU A 247 -32.64 -19.40 -14.03
CA GLU A 247 -33.29 -18.87 -12.84
C GLU A 247 -32.94 -19.72 -11.61
N GLY A 248 -32.56 -19.07 -10.51
CA GLY A 248 -32.21 -19.75 -9.28
C GLY A 248 -31.23 -18.96 -8.42
N ASP A 249 -30.83 -19.64 -7.37
CA ASP A 249 -29.90 -19.16 -6.37
C ASP A 249 -28.56 -19.90 -6.51
N TYR A 250 -27.46 -19.15 -6.46
CA TYR A 250 -26.13 -19.68 -6.62
C TYR A 250 -25.21 -19.23 -5.49
N LEU A 251 -24.44 -20.16 -4.96
CA LEU A 251 -23.37 -19.87 -4.01
C LEU A 251 -22.05 -20.12 -4.68
N ASP A 252 -21.31 -19.04 -4.90
CA ASP A 252 -20.00 -19.09 -5.53
C ASP A 252 -18.89 -18.84 -4.52
N ALA A 253 -17.84 -19.65 -4.57
CA ALA A 253 -16.62 -19.42 -3.87
C ALA A 253 -15.48 -19.19 -4.86
N THR A 254 -14.65 -18.21 -4.57
CA THR A 254 -13.52 -17.85 -5.44
C THR A 254 -12.27 -17.66 -4.61
N ALA A 255 -11.20 -18.37 -4.99
CA ALA A 255 -9.85 -18.06 -4.53
C ALA A 255 -9.15 -17.19 -5.57
N SER A 256 -8.54 -16.11 -5.15
CA SER A 256 -7.79 -15.24 -6.05
C SER A 256 -6.48 -14.80 -5.44
N TYR A 257 -5.53 -14.40 -6.27
CA TYR A 257 -4.30 -13.79 -5.81
C TYR A 257 -3.79 -12.75 -6.80
N SER A 258 -3.08 -11.77 -6.26
CA SER A 258 -2.28 -10.87 -7.07
C SER A 258 -0.82 -10.92 -6.65
N LEU A 259 0.06 -10.85 -7.64
CA LEU A 259 1.51 -10.73 -7.50
C LEU A 259 1.90 -9.37 -8.04
N GLN A 260 2.50 -8.53 -7.22
CA GLN A 260 2.86 -7.17 -7.60
C GLN A 260 4.36 -6.96 -7.39
N LEU A 261 5.05 -6.57 -8.45
CA LEU A 261 6.43 -6.06 -8.39
C LEU A 261 6.39 -4.54 -8.51
N ASP A 262 6.84 -3.85 -7.46
CA ASP A 262 6.85 -2.39 -7.38
C ASP A 262 8.29 -1.88 -7.29
N LYS A 263 8.85 -1.51 -8.42
CA LYS A 263 10.23 -1.00 -8.55
C LYS A 263 10.29 0.52 -8.68
N ARG A 264 9.28 1.23 -8.19
CA ARG A 264 9.32 2.70 -8.12
C ARG A 264 10.34 3.15 -7.10
N ASN A 265 11.04 4.22 -7.40
CA ASN A 265 12.03 4.80 -6.49
C ASN A 265 11.39 5.33 -5.18
N ARG A 266 10.09 5.61 -5.19
CA ARG A 266 9.27 5.99 -4.03
C ARG A 266 7.78 5.77 -4.33
N ILE A 267 7.02 5.40 -3.30
CA ILE A 267 5.57 5.19 -3.44
C ILE A 267 4.85 6.54 -3.59
N TYR A 268 5.25 7.54 -2.81
CA TYR A 268 4.70 8.89 -2.87
C TYR A 268 5.44 9.72 -3.94
N GLN A 269 4.69 10.26 -4.92
CA GLN A 269 5.20 11.07 -6.05
C GLN A 269 6.41 10.39 -6.75
N PRO A 270 6.23 9.22 -7.33
CA PRO A 270 7.31 8.51 -8.01
C PRO A 270 7.81 9.32 -9.22
N SER A 271 9.12 9.35 -9.43
CA SER A 271 9.75 9.99 -10.58
C SER A 271 10.48 9.00 -11.50
N ASP A 272 10.61 7.72 -11.06
CA ASP A 272 11.28 6.67 -11.81
C ASP A 272 10.79 5.28 -11.36
N GLY A 273 11.00 4.27 -12.20
CA GLY A 273 10.62 2.89 -11.94
C GLY A 273 9.28 2.50 -12.55
N PHE A 274 8.80 1.31 -12.20
CA PHE A 274 7.54 0.77 -12.72
C PHE A 274 6.84 -0.09 -11.68
N VAL A 275 5.53 -0.34 -11.90
CA VAL A 275 4.74 -1.33 -11.18
C VAL A 275 4.21 -2.34 -12.19
N SER A 276 4.36 -3.63 -11.90
CA SER A 276 3.76 -4.71 -12.66
C SER A 276 2.89 -5.56 -11.74
N THR A 277 1.66 -5.85 -12.14
CA THR A 277 0.74 -6.66 -11.34
C THR A 277 0.17 -7.78 -12.19
N PHE A 278 0.29 -8.99 -11.70
CA PHE A 278 -0.40 -10.18 -12.22
C PHE A 278 -1.55 -10.53 -11.27
N TYR A 279 -2.72 -10.79 -11.82
CA TYR A 279 -3.90 -11.20 -11.07
C TYR A 279 -4.46 -12.49 -11.65
N GLN A 280 -4.84 -13.43 -10.77
CA GLN A 280 -5.54 -14.65 -11.15
C GLN A 280 -6.69 -14.92 -10.18
N SER A 281 -7.83 -15.31 -10.75
CA SER A 281 -9.03 -15.75 -10.02
C SER A 281 -9.35 -17.19 -10.41
N ILE A 282 -9.67 -18.02 -9.43
CA ILE A 282 -9.97 -19.44 -9.59
C ILE A 282 -11.34 -19.68 -8.95
N PRO A 283 -12.39 -19.91 -9.74
CA PRO A 283 -13.69 -20.29 -9.19
C PRO A 283 -13.57 -21.69 -8.55
N LEU A 284 -14.14 -21.81 -7.35
CA LEU A 284 -14.25 -23.06 -6.63
C LEU A 284 -15.70 -23.49 -6.71
N ASN A 285 -15.99 -24.59 -7.40
CA ASN A 285 -17.37 -25.08 -7.47
C ASN A 285 -17.81 -25.54 -6.07
N ILE A 286 -18.85 -24.91 -5.56
CA ILE A 286 -19.61 -25.39 -4.41
C ILE A 286 -20.93 -25.87 -5.01
N GLU A 287 -21.14 -27.18 -5.03
CA GLU A 287 -22.42 -27.78 -5.44
C GLU A 287 -23.50 -27.55 -4.37
#